data_9b07f6c351d6a0aca745aa5e4cdeb62d
#
_entry.id   9b07f6c351d6a0aca745aa5e4cdeb62d
#
_cell.length_a   1.000
_cell.length_b   1.000
_cell.length_c   1.000
_cell.angle_alpha   90.00
_cell.angle_beta   90.00
_cell.angle_gamma   90.00
#
_symmetry.space_group_name_H-M   'P 1'
#
loop_
_entity.id
_entity.type
_entity.pdbx_description
1 polymer ?
#
loop_
_entity_poly.entity_id
_entity_poly.type
_entity_poly.pdbx_seq_one_letter_code
_entity_poly.pdbx_strand_id
1 'polypeptide(L)'
;SRPKPSGYRSLHCLVQVPIHLSTGTIPVTVEMQFRTSAMDFWATLEHKINYKFDGGVPPDIATELVAAARVAADLDTRMERLHDQVQETD
;
A
#
# COMPACT_ATOMS: atom_id res chain seq x y z
N SER A 1 -0.06 -15.84 -11.51
CA SER A 1 -0.77 -14.89 -12.30
C SER A 1 0.08 -13.65 -12.53
N ARG A 2 -0.28 -12.93 -13.54
CA ARG A 2 0.58 -11.87 -13.96
C ARG A 2 0.07 -10.52 -13.51
N PRO A 3 0.96 -9.62 -13.13
CA PRO A 3 0.55 -8.32 -12.65
C PRO A 3 -0.11 -7.50 -13.75
N LYS A 4 -0.97 -6.61 -13.33
CA LYS A 4 -1.63 -5.74 -14.28
C LYS A 4 -0.67 -4.68 -14.78
N PRO A 5 -0.87 -4.22 -16.02
CA PRO A 5 0.02 -3.20 -16.57
C PRO A 5 0.04 -1.91 -15.76
N SER A 6 -1.01 -1.63 -15.01
CA SER A 6 -1.08 -0.44 -14.21
C SER A 6 -0.18 -0.48 -13.00
N GLY A 7 0.42 -1.62 -12.72
CA GLY A 7 1.20 -1.78 -11.51
C GLY A 7 0.36 -2.03 -10.28
N TYR A 8 -0.92 -2.16 -10.47
CA TYR A 8 -1.82 -2.40 -9.37
C TYR A 8 -1.63 -3.80 -8.83
N ARG A 9 -1.58 -3.92 -7.51
CA ARG A 9 -1.31 -5.19 -6.87
C ARG A 9 -2.40 -5.54 -5.88
N SER A 10 -2.62 -6.83 -5.75
CA SER A 10 -3.55 -7.33 -4.78
C SER A 10 -2.88 -8.46 -4.01
N LEU A 11 -2.82 -8.31 -2.71
CA LEU A 11 -2.20 -9.29 -1.84
C LEU A 11 -3.23 -9.79 -0.84
N HIS A 12 -3.42 -11.09 -0.81
CA HIS A 12 -4.34 -11.71 0.13
C HIS A 12 -3.55 -12.35 1.24
N CYS A 13 -3.90 -12.05 2.46
CA CYS A 13 -3.20 -12.53 3.62
C CYS A 13 -4.21 -13.03 4.64
N LEU A 14 -4.01 -14.25 5.12
CA LEU A 14 -4.86 -14.80 6.18
C LEU A 14 -4.14 -14.60 7.50
N VAL A 15 -4.80 -13.92 8.41
CA VAL A 15 -4.22 -13.59 9.70
C VAL A 15 -5.17 -14.04 10.78
N GLN A 16 -4.63 -14.71 11.79
CA GLN A 16 -5.43 -15.05 12.97
C GLN A 16 -5.32 -13.96 14.00
N VAL A 17 -6.47 -13.43 14.38
CA VAL A 17 -6.53 -12.35 15.35
C VAL A 17 -7.23 -12.87 16.59
N PRO A 18 -6.60 -12.75 17.78
CA PRO A 18 -7.27 -13.16 19.00
C PRO A 18 -8.34 -12.15 19.38
N ILE A 19 -9.53 -12.64 19.59
CA ILE A 19 -10.64 -11.81 20.03
C ILE A 19 -10.89 -12.11 21.49
N HIS A 20 -10.78 -11.11 22.34
CA HIS A 20 -10.92 -11.25 23.77
C HIS A 20 -12.37 -11.03 24.16
N LEU A 21 -12.99 -12.08 24.66
CA LEU A 21 -14.37 -12.04 25.12
C LEU A 21 -14.37 -12.25 26.63
N SER A 22 -15.53 -11.94 27.24
CA SER A 22 -15.68 -12.17 28.68
C SER A 22 -15.60 -13.63 29.01
N THR A 23 -15.91 -14.50 28.06
CA THR A 23 -15.87 -15.95 28.26
C THR A 23 -14.54 -16.56 27.88
N GLY A 24 -13.61 -15.76 27.36
CA GLY A 24 -12.31 -16.27 26.95
C GLY A 24 -11.85 -15.64 25.66
N THR A 25 -10.73 -16.15 25.17
CA THR A 25 -10.13 -15.66 23.92
C THR A 25 -10.33 -16.68 22.84
N ILE A 26 -10.83 -16.25 21.69
CA ILE A 26 -11.00 -17.13 20.55
C ILE A 26 -10.19 -16.59 19.39
N PRO A 27 -9.57 -17.47 18.60
CA PRO A 27 -8.88 -17.02 17.38
C PRO A 27 -9.89 -16.86 16.26
N VAL A 28 -9.76 -15.73 15.55
CA VAL A 28 -10.61 -15.45 14.41
C VAL A 28 -9.70 -15.27 13.21
N THR A 29 -9.99 -16.00 12.14
CA THR A 29 -9.23 -15.87 10.92
C THR A 29 -9.80 -14.71 10.11
N VAL A 30 -8.93 -13.77 9.78
CA VAL A 30 -9.31 -12.60 9.02
C VAL A 30 -8.54 -12.60 7.72
N GLU A 31 -9.27 -12.44 6.63
CA GLU A 31 -8.62 -12.32 5.34
C GLU A 31 -8.41 -10.84 5.06
N MET A 32 -7.15 -10.47 4.92
CA MET A 32 -6.78 -9.10 4.61
C MET A 32 -6.36 -9.03 3.17
N GLN A 33 -6.91 -8.06 2.47
CA GLN A 33 -6.59 -7.85 1.08
C GLN A 33 -5.95 -6.50 0.92
N PHE A 34 -4.68 -6.51 0.54
CA PHE A 34 -3.94 -5.28 0.29
C PHE A 34 -3.96 -5.01 -1.19
N ARG A 35 -4.71 -4.03 -1.59
CA ARG A 35 -4.88 -3.71 -3.00
C ARG A 35 -4.13 -2.47 -3.39
N THR A 36 -3.47 -1.85 -2.43
CA THR A 36 -2.86 -0.56 -2.62
C THR A 36 -1.36 -0.68 -2.77
N SER A 37 -0.81 -0.12 -3.81
CA SER A 37 0.62 0.02 -3.95
C SER A 37 1.09 1.28 -3.23
N ALA A 38 2.40 1.45 -3.14
CA ALA A 38 2.94 2.66 -2.55
C ALA A 38 2.55 3.88 -3.36
N MET A 39 2.51 3.74 -4.69
CA MET A 39 2.09 4.86 -5.53
C MET A 39 0.62 5.22 -5.31
N ASP A 40 -0.22 4.22 -5.09
CA ASP A 40 -1.63 4.50 -4.81
C ASP A 40 -1.78 5.25 -3.49
N PHE A 41 -1.00 4.86 -2.49
CA PHE A 41 -1.03 5.56 -1.22
C PHE A 41 -0.56 7.01 -1.41
N TRP A 42 0.52 7.18 -2.17
CA TRP A 42 1.03 8.52 -2.45
C TRP A 42 -0.02 9.37 -3.16
N ALA A 43 -0.71 8.80 -4.13
CA ALA A 43 -1.73 9.54 -4.87
C ALA A 43 -2.87 9.99 -3.95
N THR A 44 -3.26 9.12 -3.03
CA THR A 44 -4.30 9.48 -2.07
C THR A 44 -3.84 10.63 -1.18
N LEU A 45 -2.59 10.56 -0.73
CA LEU A 45 -2.05 11.62 0.12
C LEU A 45 -1.93 12.93 -0.64
N GLU A 46 -1.47 12.85 -1.88
CA GLU A 46 -1.36 14.03 -2.72
C GLU A 46 -2.72 14.70 -2.92
N HIS A 47 -3.74 13.89 -3.12
CA HIS A 47 -5.09 14.42 -3.29
C HIS A 47 -5.55 15.13 -2.02
N LYS A 48 -5.28 14.56 -0.87
CA LYS A 48 -5.67 15.16 0.41
C LYS A 48 -4.94 16.48 0.63
N ILE A 49 -3.67 16.53 0.27
CA ILE A 49 -2.88 17.73 0.45
C ILE A 49 -3.39 18.84 -0.46
N ASN A 50 -3.68 18.51 -1.71
CA ASN A 50 -4.22 19.49 -2.65
C ASN A 50 -5.56 20.02 -2.17
N TYR A 51 -6.38 19.16 -1.61
CA TYR A 51 -7.67 19.58 -1.11
C TYR A 51 -7.51 20.53 0.09
N LYS A 52 -6.60 20.18 0.99
CA LYS A 52 -6.40 20.99 2.19
C LYS A 52 -5.91 22.39 1.86
N PHE A 53 -5.03 22.50 0.88
CA PHE A 53 -4.45 23.79 0.51
C PHE A 53 -5.16 24.44 -0.64
N ASP A 54 -6.25 23.86 -1.11
CA ASP A 54 -7.09 24.43 -2.16
C ASP A 54 -6.27 24.80 -3.40
N GLY A 55 -5.35 23.90 -3.76
CA GLY A 55 -4.51 24.11 -4.94
C GLY A 55 -3.30 24.98 -4.70
N GLY A 56 -3.19 25.59 -3.53
CA GLY A 56 -2.03 26.43 -3.21
C GLY A 56 -1.04 25.74 -2.33
N VAL A 57 -0.54 24.60 -2.77
CA VAL A 57 0.39 23.81 -1.96
C VAL A 57 1.71 24.55 -1.80
N PRO A 58 2.21 24.70 -0.56
CA PRO A 58 3.50 25.36 -0.35
C PRO A 58 4.63 24.67 -1.11
N PRO A 59 5.60 25.43 -1.59
CA PRO A 59 6.67 24.84 -2.40
C PRO A 59 7.47 23.74 -1.68
N ASP A 60 7.69 23.88 -0.37
CA ASP A 60 8.43 22.86 0.34
C ASP A 60 7.65 21.56 0.41
N ILE A 61 6.34 21.63 0.59
CA ILE A 61 5.51 20.43 0.59
C ILE A 61 5.45 19.82 -0.81
N ALA A 62 5.35 20.68 -1.83
CA ALA A 62 5.32 20.20 -3.21
C ALA A 62 6.61 19.45 -3.54
N THR A 63 7.75 19.98 -3.10
CA THR A 63 9.03 19.34 -3.33
C THR A 63 9.09 17.99 -2.64
N GLU A 64 8.60 17.92 -1.40
CA GLU A 64 8.58 16.66 -0.68
C GLU A 64 7.65 15.65 -1.35
N LEU A 65 6.55 16.10 -1.90
CA LEU A 65 5.65 15.21 -2.61
C LEU A 65 6.33 14.57 -3.81
N VAL A 66 7.08 15.37 -4.56
CA VAL A 66 7.79 14.84 -5.73
C VAL A 66 8.85 13.82 -5.28
N ALA A 67 9.58 14.14 -4.22
CA ALA A 67 10.60 13.22 -3.71
C ALA A 67 9.95 11.93 -3.24
N ALA A 68 8.83 12.04 -2.54
CA ALA A 68 8.12 10.86 -2.05
C ALA A 68 7.59 10.01 -3.19
N ALA A 69 7.17 10.64 -4.29
CA ALA A 69 6.68 9.88 -5.43
C ALA A 69 7.77 8.98 -5.99
N ARG A 70 9.00 9.47 -6.03
CA ARG A 70 10.11 8.65 -6.53
C ARG A 70 10.38 7.48 -5.61
N VAL A 71 10.33 7.71 -4.31
CA VAL A 71 10.53 6.63 -3.35
C VAL A 71 9.41 5.60 -3.47
N ALA A 72 8.18 6.06 -3.62
CA ALA A 72 7.05 5.16 -3.76
C ALA A 72 7.16 4.30 -5.02
N ALA A 73 7.53 4.92 -6.12
CA ALA A 73 7.68 4.18 -7.37
C ALA A 73 8.80 3.15 -7.26
N ASP A 74 9.91 3.52 -6.63
CA ASP A 74 11.01 2.57 -6.43
C ASP A 74 10.58 1.43 -5.52
N LEU A 75 9.86 1.74 -4.46
CA LEU A 75 9.38 0.71 -3.55
C LEU A 75 8.45 -0.27 -4.26
N ASP A 76 7.55 0.24 -5.09
CA ASP A 76 6.65 -0.62 -5.83
C ASP A 76 7.41 -1.55 -6.76
N THR A 77 8.46 -1.04 -7.41
CA THR A 77 9.28 -1.85 -8.29
C THR A 77 9.99 -2.95 -7.51
N ARG A 78 10.48 -2.62 -6.33
CA ARG A 78 11.18 -3.61 -5.50
C ARG A 78 10.21 -4.67 -5.00
N MET A 79 9.02 -4.26 -4.58
CA MET A 79 8.01 -5.21 -4.12
C MET A 79 7.57 -6.13 -5.24
N GLU A 80 7.43 -5.59 -6.43
CA GLU A 80 7.04 -6.40 -7.58
C GLU A 80 8.12 -7.43 -7.90
N ARG A 81 9.38 -7.02 -7.81
CA ARG A 81 10.49 -7.94 -8.08
C ARG A 81 10.54 -9.05 -7.04
N LEU A 82 10.33 -8.71 -5.77
CA LEU A 82 10.31 -9.70 -4.71
C LEU A 82 9.16 -10.67 -4.89
N HIS A 83 8.02 -10.16 -5.25
CA HIS A 83 6.85 -10.99 -5.48
C HIS A 83 7.10 -12.01 -6.58
N ASP A 84 7.72 -11.56 -7.67
CA ASP A 84 8.02 -12.45 -8.77
C ASP A 84 9.04 -13.51 -8.37
N GLN A 85 10.03 -13.13 -7.57
CA GLN A 85 11.03 -14.09 -7.10
C GLN A 85 10.41 -15.17 -6.23
N VAL A 86 9.49 -14.77 -5.36
CA VAL A 86 8.82 -15.74 -4.49
C VAL A 86 8.01 -16.73 -5.32
N GLN A 87 7.34 -16.23 -6.34
CA GLN A 87 6.54 -17.12 -7.18
C GLN A 87 7.39 -18.07 -7.98
N GLU A 88 8.56 -17.63 -8.40
CA GLU A 88 9.45 -18.52 -9.14
C GLU A 88 10.01 -19.62 -8.26
N THR A 89 10.18 -19.31 -6.98
CA THR A 89 10.73 -20.29 -6.05
C THR A 89 9.74 -21.39 -5.72
N ASP A 90 8.48 -21.10 -5.85
CA ASP A 90 7.45 -22.10 -5.63
C ASP A 90 7.48 -23.13 -6.71
#